data_4e0e61b617feea80d0e3f1929217ed75
#
_entry.id   4e0e61b617feea80d0e3f1929217ed75
#
_cell.length_a   1.000
_cell.length_b   1.000
_cell.length_c   1.000
_cell.angle_alpha   90.00
_cell.angle_beta   90.00
_cell.angle_gamma   90.00
#
_symmetry.space_group_name_H-M   'P 1'
#
loop_
_entity.id
_entity.type
_entity.pdbx_description
1 polymer ?
#
loop_
_entity_poly.entity_id
_entity_poly.type
_entity_poly.pdbx_seq_one_letter_code
_entity_poly.pdbx_strand_id
1 'polypeptide(L)'
;MRLPVAARVYVGAVIVLGAAIVAGLLPSLQFPHPSLFAGLLALSVISSALKVDLPVGVGSSCISLSYAVDFTALLLLGPAPTVLIATASAWSQCSFRMKQRNPAYKTIFSMACLAVTVAATARVYTVLGGTYGQLASLQALMGAAMAYFLVNSAAVAAAFALANRRPVFEVWHDNFLWSITSYVVGAVAAGIVVEVWQRIGQWEASLALLPLCLTYRTYCIYLKRIADEQRRVAEWTQLHRESTEVLAR
;
A
#
# COMPACT_ATOMS: atom_id res chain seq x y z
N MET A 1 -10.12 -20.38 12.66
CA MET A 1 -8.77 -20.76 13.19
C MET A 1 -8.34 -19.73 14.22
N ARG A 2 -7.88 -20.16 15.41
CA ARG A 2 -7.34 -19.24 16.43
C ARG A 2 -5.88 -18.94 16.08
N LEU A 3 -5.53 -17.66 16.00
CA LEU A 3 -4.13 -17.24 15.77
C LEU A 3 -3.20 -17.79 16.87
N PRO A 4 -1.95 -18.21 16.53
CA PRO A 4 -0.92 -18.52 17.52
C PRO A 4 -0.71 -17.35 18.51
N VAL A 5 -0.27 -17.65 19.73
CA VAL A 5 -0.09 -16.63 20.78
C VAL A 5 0.86 -15.53 20.32
N ALA A 6 2.00 -15.89 19.71
CA ALA A 6 2.96 -14.93 19.17
C ALA A 6 2.34 -13.97 18.15
N ALA A 7 1.52 -14.48 17.22
CA ALA A 7 0.83 -13.65 16.25
C ALA A 7 -0.19 -12.70 16.90
N ARG A 8 -0.90 -13.15 17.95
CA ARG A 8 -1.84 -12.30 18.68
C ARG A 8 -1.14 -11.16 19.43
N VAL A 9 -0.03 -11.47 20.09
CA VAL A 9 0.78 -10.48 20.82
C VAL A 9 1.33 -9.45 19.84
N TYR A 10 1.90 -9.88 18.72
CA TYR A 10 2.44 -8.99 17.68
C TYR A 10 1.36 -8.08 17.10
N VAL A 11 0.22 -8.64 16.67
CA VAL A 11 -0.90 -7.87 16.12
C VAL A 11 -1.42 -6.86 17.15
N GLY A 12 -1.56 -7.28 18.41
CA GLY A 12 -1.95 -6.39 19.51
C GLY A 12 -0.97 -5.25 19.73
N ALA A 13 0.34 -5.53 19.74
CA ALA A 13 1.38 -4.51 19.88
C ALA A 13 1.36 -3.48 18.75
N VAL A 14 1.21 -3.92 17.50
CA VAL A 14 1.11 -3.02 16.35
C VAL A 14 -0.16 -2.16 16.42
N ILE A 15 -1.29 -2.73 16.85
CA ILE A 15 -2.54 -1.97 17.03
C ILE A 15 -2.38 -0.89 18.10
N VAL A 16 -1.79 -1.23 19.25
CA VAL A 16 -1.54 -0.25 20.33
C VAL A 16 -0.59 0.84 19.87
N LEU A 17 0.50 0.48 19.18
CA LEU A 17 1.46 1.45 18.65
C LEU A 17 0.80 2.39 17.61
N GLY A 18 0.03 1.84 16.68
CA GLY A 18 -0.68 2.63 15.68
C GLY A 18 -1.70 3.58 16.32
N ALA A 19 -2.47 3.10 17.30
CA ALA A 19 -3.41 3.94 18.03
C ALA A 19 -2.70 5.07 18.81
N ALA A 20 -1.56 4.79 19.43
CA ALA A 20 -0.76 5.80 20.13
C ALA A 20 -0.21 6.86 19.16
N ILE A 21 0.24 6.46 17.96
CA ILE A 21 0.69 7.38 16.91
C ILE A 21 -0.46 8.27 16.44
N VAL A 22 -1.64 7.70 16.15
CA VAL A 22 -2.81 8.48 15.75
C VAL A 22 -3.17 9.47 16.84
N ALA A 23 -3.25 9.05 18.10
CA ALA A 23 -3.56 9.93 19.23
C ALA A 23 -2.52 11.03 19.42
N GLY A 24 -1.23 10.73 19.23
CA GLY A 24 -0.15 11.70 19.33
C GLY A 24 -0.13 12.73 18.19
N LEU A 25 -0.65 12.39 17.02
CA LEU A 25 -0.73 13.30 15.86
C LEU A 25 -2.02 14.14 15.83
N LEU A 26 -3.07 13.72 16.53
CA LEU A 26 -4.34 14.48 16.58
C LEU A 26 -4.19 15.95 17.01
N PRO A 27 -3.38 16.31 18.02
CA PRO A 27 -3.22 17.72 18.41
C PRO A 27 -2.53 18.58 17.35
N SER A 28 -1.73 17.98 16.47
CA SER A 28 -1.03 18.67 15.37
C SER A 28 -1.84 18.67 14.07
N LEU A 29 -3.09 18.20 14.10
CA LEU A 29 -3.94 18.11 12.92
C LEU A 29 -4.37 19.51 12.48
N GLN A 30 -3.91 19.91 11.32
CA GLN A 30 -4.29 21.16 10.66
C GLN A 30 -4.66 20.84 9.21
N PHE A 31 -5.66 21.54 8.69
CA PHE A 31 -6.11 21.40 7.30
C PHE A 31 -5.87 22.71 6.53
N PRO A 32 -4.62 23.03 6.18
CA PRO A 32 -4.32 24.26 5.45
C PRO A 32 -5.02 24.32 4.09
N HIS A 33 -5.26 23.15 3.48
CA HIS A 33 -5.94 22.99 2.20
C HIS A 33 -7.04 21.93 2.31
N PRO A 34 -8.24 22.26 2.83
CA PRO A 34 -9.30 21.26 3.08
C PRO A 34 -9.83 20.62 1.80
N SER A 35 -9.86 21.33 0.68
CA SER A 35 -10.24 20.78 -0.63
C SER A 35 -9.24 19.72 -1.12
N LEU A 36 -7.95 19.98 -0.97
CA LEU A 36 -6.89 19.02 -1.30
C LEU A 36 -6.97 17.78 -0.42
N PHE A 37 -7.15 17.95 0.90
CA PHE A 37 -7.33 16.86 1.82
C PHE A 37 -8.53 15.98 1.43
N ALA A 38 -9.69 16.58 1.16
CA ALA A 38 -10.90 15.88 0.75
C ALA A 38 -10.70 15.13 -0.59
N GLY A 39 -10.03 15.77 -1.55
CA GLY A 39 -9.70 15.15 -2.85
C GLY A 39 -8.78 13.95 -2.71
N LEU A 40 -7.68 14.08 -1.95
CA LEU A 40 -6.75 12.98 -1.71
C LEU A 40 -7.38 11.85 -0.88
N LEU A 41 -8.23 12.18 0.10
CA LEU A 41 -8.98 11.19 0.86
C LEU A 41 -9.92 10.39 -0.04
N ALA A 42 -10.72 11.07 -0.86
CA ALA A 42 -11.63 10.41 -1.81
C ALA A 42 -10.85 9.54 -2.80
N LEU A 43 -9.76 10.06 -3.37
CA LEU A 43 -8.91 9.33 -4.32
C LEU A 43 -8.27 8.10 -3.67
N SER A 44 -7.76 8.21 -2.44
CA SER A 44 -7.15 7.10 -1.70
C SER A 44 -8.18 6.01 -1.38
N VAL A 45 -9.37 6.37 -0.92
CA VAL A 45 -10.46 5.45 -0.64
C VAL A 45 -10.93 4.73 -1.92
N ILE A 46 -11.12 5.46 -3.02
CA ILE A 46 -11.56 4.89 -4.30
C ILE A 46 -10.47 3.97 -4.87
N SER A 47 -9.21 4.41 -4.89
CA SER A 47 -8.10 3.60 -5.41
C SER A 47 -7.88 2.32 -4.60
N SER A 48 -8.09 2.37 -3.29
CA SER A 48 -8.03 1.21 -2.40
C SER A 48 -9.19 0.23 -2.62
N ALA A 49 -10.39 0.73 -2.92
CA ALA A 49 -11.53 -0.10 -3.28
C ALA A 49 -11.36 -0.81 -4.63
N LEU A 50 -10.57 -0.22 -5.55
CA LEU A 50 -10.30 -0.73 -6.89
C LEU A 50 -9.05 -1.62 -6.98
N LYS A 51 -8.64 -2.21 -5.88
CA LYS A 51 -7.49 -3.13 -5.81
C LYS A 51 -7.56 -4.24 -6.86
N VAL A 52 -6.41 -4.64 -7.37
CA VAL A 52 -6.24 -5.77 -8.30
C VAL A 52 -5.54 -6.89 -7.58
N ASP A 53 -6.20 -8.05 -7.47
CA ASP A 53 -5.60 -9.27 -6.94
C ASP A 53 -4.70 -9.86 -8.01
N LEU A 54 -3.41 -9.97 -7.74
CA LEU A 54 -2.45 -10.66 -8.59
C LEU A 54 -2.25 -12.09 -8.08
N PRO A 55 -2.34 -13.08 -8.94
CA PRO A 55 -2.15 -14.49 -8.57
C PRO A 55 -0.65 -14.87 -8.50
N VAL A 56 0.14 -14.12 -7.76
CA VAL A 56 1.59 -14.37 -7.62
C VAL A 56 1.87 -14.93 -6.23
N GLY A 57 2.31 -16.22 -6.18
CA GLY A 57 2.73 -16.88 -4.95
C GLY A 57 1.59 -17.44 -4.07
N VAL A 58 1.94 -17.93 -2.89
CA VAL A 58 1.05 -18.54 -1.89
C VAL A 58 0.31 -17.44 -1.09
N GLY A 59 -0.36 -16.54 -1.79
CA GLY A 59 -1.15 -15.46 -1.21
C GLY A 59 -1.50 -14.45 -2.30
N SER A 60 -2.73 -13.96 -2.31
CA SER A 60 -3.13 -12.91 -3.25
C SER A 60 -2.38 -11.63 -2.90
N SER A 61 -1.28 -11.36 -3.60
CA SER A 61 -0.60 -10.06 -3.52
C SER A 61 -1.46 -9.02 -4.20
N CYS A 62 -1.88 -8.01 -3.45
CA CYS A 62 -2.70 -6.93 -3.95
C CYS A 62 -1.85 -5.69 -4.17
N ILE A 63 -1.76 -5.23 -5.42
CA ILE A 63 -1.16 -3.93 -5.73
C ILE A 63 -2.26 -2.88 -5.61
N SER A 64 -2.05 -1.91 -4.75
CA SER A 64 -2.94 -0.75 -4.59
C SER A 64 -2.23 0.53 -4.98
N LEU A 65 -2.93 1.37 -5.76
CA LEU A 65 -2.47 2.73 -6.06
C LEU A 65 -2.49 3.64 -4.81
N SER A 66 -3.18 3.21 -3.75
CA SER A 66 -3.34 4.02 -2.54
C SER A 66 -2.01 4.48 -1.95
N TYR A 67 -0.94 3.67 -2.08
CA TYR A 67 0.39 4.07 -1.63
C TYR A 67 0.86 5.38 -2.28
N ALA A 68 0.73 5.52 -3.62
CA ALA A 68 1.17 6.74 -4.30
C ALA A 68 0.35 7.96 -3.87
N VAL A 69 -0.95 7.77 -3.61
CA VAL A 69 -1.83 8.83 -3.10
C VAL A 69 -1.48 9.17 -1.65
N ASP A 70 -1.28 8.17 -0.79
CA ASP A 70 -0.89 8.36 0.60
C ASP A 70 0.49 9.03 0.70
N PHE A 71 1.43 8.67 -0.19
CA PHE A 71 2.76 9.28 -0.26
C PHE A 71 2.69 10.73 -0.77
N THR A 72 1.86 11.01 -1.79
CA THR A 72 1.58 12.38 -2.24
C THR A 72 0.97 13.22 -1.11
N ALA A 73 0.01 12.65 -0.36
CA ALA A 73 -0.58 13.31 0.79
C ALA A 73 0.48 13.65 1.86
N LEU A 74 1.41 12.71 2.12
CA LEU A 74 2.51 12.94 3.06
C LEU A 74 3.40 14.12 2.62
N LEU A 75 3.77 14.16 1.35
CA LEU A 75 4.63 15.23 0.84
C LEU A 75 3.95 16.60 0.85
N LEU A 76 2.65 16.67 0.55
CA LEU A 76 1.90 17.93 0.45
C LEU A 76 1.33 18.40 1.79
N LEU A 77 0.75 17.50 2.58
CA LEU A 77 -0.03 17.84 3.79
C LEU A 77 0.70 17.52 5.10
N GLY A 78 1.79 16.75 5.02
CA GLY A 78 2.51 16.27 6.21
C GLY A 78 1.85 15.06 6.89
N PRO A 79 2.40 14.60 8.04
CA PRO A 79 2.05 13.30 8.62
C PRO A 79 0.64 13.21 9.21
N ALA A 80 0.15 14.26 9.90
CA ALA A 80 -1.11 14.17 10.63
C ALA A 80 -2.34 13.98 9.71
N PRO A 81 -2.55 14.78 8.63
CA PRO A 81 -3.62 14.53 7.67
C PRO A 81 -3.43 13.20 6.92
N THR A 82 -2.18 12.84 6.59
CA THR A 82 -1.88 11.61 5.84
C THR A 82 -2.22 10.36 6.62
N VAL A 83 -2.00 10.33 7.93
CA VAL A 83 -2.40 9.18 8.75
C VAL A 83 -3.91 8.95 8.67
N LEU A 84 -4.74 9.99 8.63
CA LEU A 84 -6.19 9.87 8.45
C LEU A 84 -6.53 9.30 7.07
N ILE A 85 -5.88 9.80 6.01
CA ILE A 85 -6.07 9.31 4.64
C ILE A 85 -5.67 7.83 4.54
N ALA A 86 -4.48 7.47 5.04
CA ALA A 86 -3.96 6.10 4.99
C ALA A 86 -4.81 5.12 5.81
N THR A 87 -5.29 5.51 6.98
CA THR A 87 -6.19 4.65 7.78
C THR A 87 -7.54 4.46 7.12
N ALA A 88 -8.12 5.50 6.50
CA ALA A 88 -9.35 5.39 5.71
C ALA A 88 -9.16 4.50 4.47
N SER A 89 -8.03 4.61 3.79
CA SER A 89 -7.61 3.76 2.68
C SER A 89 -7.52 2.29 3.10
N ALA A 90 -6.85 1.99 4.22
CA ALA A 90 -6.76 0.63 4.76
C ALA A 90 -8.14 0.05 5.11
N TRP A 91 -9.00 0.87 5.72
CA TRP A 91 -10.38 0.46 6.01
C TRP A 91 -11.15 0.14 4.73
N SER A 92 -11.06 1.00 3.72
CA SER A 92 -11.67 0.78 2.40
C SER A 92 -11.17 -0.52 1.76
N GLN A 93 -9.86 -0.72 1.75
CA GLN A 93 -9.22 -1.92 1.19
C GLN A 93 -9.69 -3.21 1.86
N CYS A 94 -9.94 -3.18 3.17
CA CYS A 94 -10.41 -4.33 3.93
C CYS A 94 -11.92 -4.54 3.88
N SER A 95 -12.71 -3.51 3.52
CA SER A 95 -14.18 -3.54 3.55
C SER A 95 -14.81 -3.79 2.18
N PHE A 96 -14.22 -3.26 1.09
CA PHE A 96 -14.78 -3.35 -0.25
C PHE A 96 -14.21 -4.53 -1.05
N ARG A 97 -15.06 -5.13 -1.91
CA ARG A 97 -14.73 -6.22 -2.85
C ARG A 97 -14.08 -7.46 -2.22
N MET A 98 -14.42 -7.77 -0.98
CA MET A 98 -13.96 -9.01 -0.34
C MET A 98 -14.93 -10.15 -0.66
N LYS A 99 -14.38 -11.29 -1.12
CA LYS A 99 -15.16 -12.55 -1.30
C LYS A 99 -15.70 -13.08 0.04
N GLN A 100 -15.02 -12.78 1.14
CA GLN A 100 -15.43 -13.09 2.52
C GLN A 100 -15.12 -11.90 3.41
N ARG A 101 -16.01 -11.59 4.39
CA ARG A 101 -15.77 -10.53 5.38
C ARG A 101 -14.51 -10.80 6.17
N ASN A 102 -13.59 -9.85 6.15
CA ASN A 102 -12.41 -9.90 7.01
C ASN A 102 -12.83 -9.77 8.49
N PRO A 103 -12.24 -10.57 9.37
CA PRO A 103 -12.38 -10.33 10.81
C PRO A 103 -11.91 -8.91 11.18
N ALA A 104 -12.62 -8.24 12.09
CA ALA A 104 -12.36 -6.84 12.46
C ALA A 104 -10.91 -6.59 12.88
N TYR A 105 -10.26 -7.55 13.57
CA TYR A 105 -8.86 -7.40 13.98
C TYR A 105 -7.89 -7.23 12.81
N LYS A 106 -8.17 -7.83 11.64
CA LYS A 106 -7.33 -7.67 10.43
C LYS A 106 -7.44 -6.25 9.88
N THR A 107 -8.64 -5.69 9.85
CA THR A 107 -8.87 -4.31 9.41
C THR A 107 -8.18 -3.32 10.33
N ILE A 108 -8.36 -3.47 11.66
CA ILE A 108 -7.73 -2.61 12.66
C ILE A 108 -6.20 -2.74 12.60
N PHE A 109 -5.67 -3.95 12.42
CA PHE A 109 -4.23 -4.16 12.23
C PHE A 109 -3.71 -3.45 10.97
N SER A 110 -4.41 -3.54 9.83
CA SER A 110 -4.00 -2.87 8.59
C SER A 110 -4.01 -1.34 8.75
N MET A 111 -5.02 -0.78 9.42
CA MET A 111 -5.08 0.66 9.72
C MET A 111 -3.91 1.08 10.62
N ALA A 112 -3.63 0.34 11.68
CA ALA A 112 -2.52 0.60 12.60
C ALA A 112 -1.17 0.46 11.90
N CYS A 113 -1.00 -0.55 11.05
CA CYS A 113 0.21 -0.77 10.26
C CYS A 113 0.51 0.43 9.36
N LEU A 114 -0.49 0.97 8.64
CA LEU A 114 -0.31 2.15 7.81
C LEU A 114 -0.04 3.42 8.64
N ALA A 115 -0.65 3.58 9.81
CA ALA A 115 -0.34 4.70 10.71
C ALA A 115 1.13 4.67 11.14
N VAL A 116 1.65 3.50 11.54
CA VAL A 116 3.07 3.30 11.89
C VAL A 116 3.97 3.59 10.68
N THR A 117 3.59 3.08 9.51
CA THR A 117 4.34 3.27 8.27
C THR A 117 4.45 4.74 7.90
N VAL A 118 3.35 5.48 7.91
CA VAL A 118 3.34 6.93 7.61
C VAL A 118 4.19 7.69 8.60
N ALA A 119 4.08 7.41 9.91
CA ALA A 119 4.88 8.09 10.93
C ALA A 119 6.39 7.82 10.77
N ALA A 120 6.78 6.57 10.52
CA ALA A 120 8.18 6.22 10.27
C ALA A 120 8.72 6.89 8.99
N THR A 121 7.93 6.87 7.92
CA THR A 121 8.27 7.52 6.65
C THR A 121 8.45 9.03 6.83
N ALA A 122 7.53 9.68 7.55
CA ALA A 122 7.62 11.10 7.86
C ALA A 122 8.90 11.46 8.62
N ARG A 123 9.29 10.64 9.57
CA ARG A 123 10.56 10.83 10.33
C ARG A 123 11.77 10.70 9.43
N VAL A 124 11.84 9.65 8.59
CA VAL A 124 12.95 9.48 7.65
C VAL A 124 13.01 10.64 6.67
N TYR A 125 11.85 11.07 6.13
CA TYR A 125 11.75 12.20 5.21
C TYR A 125 12.34 13.47 5.81
N THR A 126 11.95 13.83 7.03
CA THR A 126 12.44 15.05 7.72
C THR A 126 13.92 14.94 8.12
N VAL A 127 14.38 13.79 8.57
CA VAL A 127 15.81 13.56 8.92
C VAL A 127 16.71 13.71 7.69
N LEU A 128 16.21 13.33 6.51
CA LEU A 128 16.93 13.49 5.24
C LEU A 128 16.77 14.90 4.62
N GLY A 129 16.23 15.86 5.37
CA GLY A 129 16.11 17.27 4.96
C GLY A 129 14.89 17.55 4.09
N GLY A 130 13.91 16.64 4.05
CA GLY A 130 12.63 16.86 3.36
C GLY A 130 11.77 17.89 4.10
N THR A 131 11.11 18.77 3.34
CA THR A 131 10.14 19.77 3.81
C THR A 131 8.79 19.52 3.17
N TYR A 132 7.72 19.55 3.98
CA TYR A 132 6.37 19.33 3.46
C TYR A 132 5.90 20.50 2.60
N GLY A 133 5.14 20.19 1.55
CA GLY A 133 4.64 21.21 0.61
C GLY A 133 5.69 21.72 -0.37
N GLN A 134 6.91 21.21 -0.35
CA GLN A 134 7.98 21.60 -1.28
C GLN A 134 8.59 20.36 -1.97
N LEU A 135 9.19 20.59 -3.15
CA LEU A 135 9.92 19.51 -3.82
C LEU A 135 11.12 19.10 -2.97
N ALA A 136 11.10 17.84 -2.55
CA ALA A 136 12.18 17.28 -1.78
C ALA A 136 13.44 17.01 -2.62
N SER A 137 14.59 16.97 -1.95
CA SER A 137 15.78 16.37 -2.55
C SER A 137 15.49 14.92 -2.93
N LEU A 138 16.13 14.44 -4.03
CA LEU A 138 15.97 13.04 -4.45
C LEU A 138 16.31 12.06 -3.32
N GLN A 139 17.30 12.39 -2.50
CA GLN A 139 17.70 11.60 -1.34
C GLN A 139 16.58 11.47 -0.31
N ALA A 140 15.90 12.56 0.05
CA ALA A 140 14.79 12.53 1.00
C ALA A 140 13.60 11.76 0.44
N LEU A 141 13.28 11.95 -0.86
CA LEU A 141 12.21 11.25 -1.54
C LEU A 141 12.44 9.74 -1.58
N MET A 142 13.63 9.31 -2.02
CA MET A 142 13.96 7.90 -2.13
C MET A 142 14.11 7.23 -0.76
N GLY A 143 14.69 7.91 0.22
CA GLY A 143 14.80 7.42 1.59
C GLY A 143 13.42 7.22 2.23
N ALA A 144 12.51 8.17 2.04
CA ALA A 144 11.13 8.04 2.50
C ALA A 144 10.37 6.89 1.81
N ALA A 145 10.53 6.72 0.48
CA ALA A 145 9.94 5.61 -0.26
C ALA A 145 10.45 4.26 0.24
N MET A 146 11.75 4.14 0.48
CA MET A 146 12.36 2.95 1.04
C MET A 146 11.86 2.66 2.46
N ALA A 147 11.76 3.68 3.31
CA ALA A 147 11.21 3.54 4.66
C ALA A 147 9.76 3.06 4.63
N TYR A 148 8.93 3.64 3.75
CA TYR A 148 7.54 3.22 3.58
C TYR A 148 7.47 1.74 3.15
N PHE A 149 8.23 1.36 2.14
CA PHE A 149 8.29 -0.01 1.66
C PHE A 149 8.71 -0.99 2.76
N LEU A 150 9.84 -0.72 3.41
CA LEU A 150 10.40 -1.62 4.42
C LEU A 150 9.48 -1.78 5.63
N VAL A 151 8.97 -0.67 6.19
CA VAL A 151 8.13 -0.72 7.38
C VAL A 151 6.80 -1.42 7.08
N ASN A 152 6.13 -1.07 5.97
CA ASN A 152 4.86 -1.67 5.60
C ASN A 152 5.00 -3.16 5.27
N SER A 153 5.95 -3.52 4.40
CA SER A 153 6.14 -4.91 3.98
C SER A 153 6.63 -5.81 5.10
N ALA A 154 7.57 -5.32 5.94
CA ALA A 154 8.07 -6.08 7.08
C ALA A 154 6.99 -6.32 8.15
N ALA A 155 6.16 -5.30 8.43
CA ALA A 155 5.07 -5.44 9.40
C ALA A 155 4.03 -6.48 8.97
N VAL A 156 3.66 -6.48 7.68
CA VAL A 156 2.71 -7.46 7.13
C VAL A 156 3.35 -8.84 7.03
N ALA A 157 4.61 -8.94 6.57
CA ALA A 157 5.34 -10.21 6.50
C ALA A 157 5.49 -10.86 7.89
N ALA A 158 5.81 -10.08 8.93
CA ALA A 158 5.92 -10.58 10.28
C ALA A 158 4.57 -11.13 10.80
N ALA A 159 3.46 -10.42 10.56
CA ALA A 159 2.14 -10.92 10.95
C ALA A 159 1.80 -12.24 10.26
N PHE A 160 2.08 -12.34 8.95
CA PHE A 160 1.81 -13.55 8.16
C PHE A 160 2.72 -14.72 8.58
N ALA A 161 4.00 -14.45 8.79
CA ALA A 161 4.99 -15.44 9.21
C ALA A 161 4.65 -16.04 10.59
N LEU A 162 4.32 -15.19 11.56
CA LEU A 162 3.90 -15.61 12.90
C LEU A 162 2.57 -16.40 12.89
N ALA A 163 1.64 -16.02 12.01
CA ALA A 163 0.38 -16.73 11.86
C ALA A 163 0.56 -18.13 11.27
N ASN A 164 1.51 -18.31 10.35
CA ASN A 164 1.77 -19.56 9.65
C ASN A 164 3.01 -20.32 10.16
N ARG A 165 3.67 -19.84 11.20
CA ARG A 165 4.89 -20.42 11.81
C ARG A 165 6.01 -20.62 10.77
N ARG A 166 6.19 -19.64 9.88
CA ARG A 166 7.27 -19.61 8.88
C ARG A 166 8.32 -18.57 9.26
N PRO A 167 9.58 -18.70 8.76
CA PRO A 167 10.60 -17.65 8.91
C PRO A 167 10.15 -16.33 8.28
N VAL A 168 10.31 -15.23 9.01
CA VAL A 168 9.86 -13.89 8.54
C VAL A 168 10.58 -13.48 7.26
N PHE A 169 11.89 -13.74 7.18
CA PHE A 169 12.71 -13.36 6.02
C PHE A 169 12.28 -14.08 4.73
N GLU A 170 12.01 -15.38 4.79
CA GLU A 170 11.50 -16.14 3.63
C GLU A 170 10.16 -15.57 3.14
N VAL A 171 9.23 -15.36 4.09
CA VAL A 171 7.92 -14.79 3.75
C VAL A 171 8.06 -13.41 3.12
N TRP A 172 8.94 -12.57 3.67
CA TRP A 172 9.17 -11.22 3.16
C TRP A 172 9.80 -11.26 1.77
N HIS A 173 10.85 -12.05 1.57
CA HIS A 173 11.55 -12.19 0.30
C HIS A 173 10.61 -12.68 -0.80
N ASP A 174 9.88 -13.77 -0.54
CA ASP A 174 9.05 -14.42 -1.56
C ASP A 174 7.82 -13.60 -1.97
N ASN A 175 7.28 -12.78 -1.03
CA ASN A 175 5.99 -12.11 -1.27
C ASN A 175 6.09 -10.60 -1.50
N PHE A 176 7.17 -9.94 -1.05
CA PHE A 176 7.21 -8.47 -1.06
C PHE A 176 8.35 -7.86 -1.86
N LEU A 177 9.48 -8.56 -2.06
CA LEU A 177 10.65 -7.97 -2.70
C LEU A 177 10.36 -7.45 -4.12
N TRP A 178 9.54 -8.16 -4.88
CA TRP A 178 9.15 -7.77 -6.24
C TRP A 178 8.34 -6.45 -6.28
N SER A 179 7.70 -6.07 -5.18
CA SER A 179 6.88 -4.85 -5.12
C SER A 179 7.69 -3.56 -4.97
N ILE A 180 9.01 -3.64 -4.67
CA ILE A 180 9.88 -2.48 -4.48
C ILE A 180 9.83 -1.51 -5.67
N THR A 181 9.79 -2.04 -6.90
CA THR A 181 9.69 -1.24 -8.12
C THR A 181 8.44 -0.37 -8.13
N SER A 182 7.30 -0.91 -7.67
CA SER A 182 6.04 -0.16 -7.59
C SER A 182 6.12 0.99 -6.59
N TYR A 183 6.85 0.81 -5.47
CA TYR A 183 7.07 1.87 -4.49
C TYR A 183 7.97 2.97 -5.02
N VAL A 184 9.03 2.64 -5.76
CA VAL A 184 9.89 3.62 -6.42
C VAL A 184 9.11 4.44 -7.45
N VAL A 185 8.37 3.76 -8.33
CA VAL A 185 7.52 4.44 -9.34
C VAL A 185 6.48 5.34 -8.67
N GLY A 186 5.81 4.88 -7.62
CA GLY A 186 4.84 5.68 -6.88
C GLY A 186 5.46 6.89 -6.20
N ALA A 187 6.67 6.79 -5.67
CA ALA A 187 7.39 7.90 -5.07
C ALA A 187 7.80 8.97 -6.11
N VAL A 188 8.30 8.53 -7.26
CA VAL A 188 8.61 9.44 -8.38
C VAL A 188 7.36 10.15 -8.86
N ALA A 189 6.26 9.41 -9.03
CA ALA A 189 4.98 9.97 -9.40
C ALA A 189 4.47 11.03 -8.39
N ALA A 190 4.59 10.74 -7.09
CA ALA A 190 4.24 11.69 -6.03
C ALA A 190 5.13 12.95 -6.09
N GLY A 191 6.44 12.80 -6.32
CA GLY A 191 7.36 13.93 -6.51
C GLY A 191 6.96 14.81 -7.69
N ILE A 192 6.58 14.22 -8.83
CA ILE A 192 6.08 14.96 -10.00
C ILE A 192 4.79 15.73 -9.65
N VAL A 193 3.87 15.11 -8.93
CA VAL A 193 2.62 15.79 -8.50
C VAL A 193 2.92 17.00 -7.60
N VAL A 194 3.88 16.85 -6.67
CA VAL A 194 4.32 17.97 -5.80
C VAL A 194 4.92 19.10 -6.63
N GLU A 195 5.75 18.80 -7.62
CA GLU A 195 6.37 19.79 -8.51
C GLU A 195 5.31 20.52 -9.35
N VAL A 196 4.36 19.79 -9.93
CA VAL A 196 3.24 20.37 -10.69
C VAL A 196 2.38 21.25 -9.80
N TRP A 197 2.09 20.82 -8.58
CA TRP A 197 1.36 21.60 -7.58
C TRP A 197 2.02 22.94 -7.29
N GLN A 198 3.32 22.96 -7.15
CA GLN A 198 4.06 24.19 -6.85
C GLN A 198 4.12 25.17 -8.03
N ARG A 199 4.27 24.66 -9.25
CA ARG A 199 4.47 25.50 -10.44
C ARG A 199 3.20 26.03 -11.05
N ILE A 200 2.13 25.24 -11.07
CA ILE A 200 0.96 25.50 -11.90
C ILE A 200 -0.25 25.88 -11.04
N GLY A 201 -0.32 25.40 -9.80
CA GLY A 201 -1.41 25.72 -8.87
C GLY A 201 -2.31 24.53 -8.51
N GLN A 202 -3.34 24.81 -7.70
CA GLN A 202 -4.10 23.78 -7.00
C GLN A 202 -5.00 22.92 -7.92
N TRP A 203 -5.56 23.51 -8.96
CA TRP A 203 -6.54 22.83 -9.81
C TRP A 203 -5.88 21.95 -10.86
N GLU A 204 -4.78 22.39 -11.41
CA GLU A 204 -4.04 21.69 -12.47
C GLU A 204 -3.30 20.47 -11.93
N ALA A 205 -2.81 20.53 -10.67
CA ALA A 205 -2.20 19.38 -10.02
C ALA A 205 -3.21 18.23 -9.81
N SER A 206 -4.48 18.55 -9.56
CA SER A 206 -5.57 17.56 -9.48
C SER A 206 -5.81 16.88 -10.82
N LEU A 207 -5.67 17.61 -11.93
CA LEU A 207 -5.78 17.06 -13.28
C LEU A 207 -4.59 16.15 -13.63
N ALA A 208 -3.38 16.43 -13.12
CA ALA A 208 -2.20 15.59 -13.34
C ALA A 208 -2.30 14.22 -12.64
N LEU A 209 -3.09 14.10 -11.57
CA LEU A 209 -3.36 12.82 -10.91
C LEU A 209 -4.24 11.89 -11.76
N LEU A 210 -5.15 12.42 -12.58
CA LEU A 210 -6.06 11.64 -13.41
C LEU A 210 -5.34 10.75 -14.44
N PRO A 211 -4.46 11.26 -15.31
CA PRO A 211 -3.73 10.42 -16.27
C PRO A 211 -2.81 9.43 -15.56
N LEU A 212 -2.23 9.80 -14.41
CA LEU A 212 -1.40 8.90 -13.63
C LEU A 212 -2.22 7.72 -13.08
N CYS A 213 -3.40 8.00 -12.53
CA CYS A 213 -4.34 6.97 -12.08
C CYS A 213 -4.83 6.07 -13.22
N LEU A 214 -5.13 6.66 -14.39
CA LEU A 214 -5.55 5.91 -15.57
C LEU A 214 -4.44 5.03 -16.12
N THR A 215 -3.23 5.53 -16.25
CA THR A 215 -2.06 4.77 -16.70
C THR A 215 -1.76 3.61 -15.76
N TYR A 216 -1.76 3.86 -14.46
CA TYR A 216 -1.58 2.80 -13.46
C TYR A 216 -2.71 1.76 -13.53
N ARG A 217 -3.95 2.20 -13.68
CA ARG A 217 -5.10 1.29 -13.80
C ARG A 217 -5.00 0.43 -15.04
N THR A 218 -4.59 0.99 -16.17
CA THR A 218 -4.34 0.27 -17.42
C THR A 218 -3.23 -0.76 -17.23
N TYR A 219 -2.14 -0.39 -16.55
CA TYR A 219 -1.04 -1.28 -16.23
C TYR A 219 -1.50 -2.43 -15.32
N CYS A 220 -2.29 -2.18 -14.29
CA CYS A 220 -2.87 -3.22 -13.42
C CYS A 220 -3.79 -4.18 -14.19
N ILE A 221 -4.61 -3.66 -15.10
CA ILE A 221 -5.48 -4.49 -15.95
C ILE A 221 -4.63 -5.37 -16.89
N TYR A 222 -3.56 -4.81 -17.45
CA TYR A 222 -2.63 -5.55 -18.31
C TYR A 222 -1.93 -6.69 -17.54
N LEU A 223 -1.40 -6.41 -16.34
CA LEU A 223 -0.79 -7.44 -15.49
C LEU A 223 -1.79 -8.54 -15.14
N LYS A 224 -3.04 -8.18 -14.84
CA LYS A 224 -4.08 -9.17 -14.56
C LYS A 224 -4.36 -10.06 -15.77
N ARG A 225 -4.42 -9.50 -16.97
CA ARG A 225 -4.60 -10.28 -18.21
C ARG A 225 -3.46 -11.29 -18.42
N ILE A 226 -2.21 -10.85 -18.22
CA ILE A 226 -1.04 -11.75 -18.32
C ILE A 226 -1.14 -12.90 -17.30
N ALA A 227 -1.50 -12.59 -16.07
CA ALA A 227 -1.65 -13.59 -15.01
C ALA A 227 -2.79 -14.58 -15.30
N ASP A 228 -3.92 -14.11 -15.81
CA ASP A 228 -5.05 -14.96 -16.21
C ASP A 228 -4.68 -15.87 -17.42
N GLU A 229 -3.90 -15.34 -18.37
CA GLU A 229 -3.40 -16.12 -19.50
C GLU A 229 -2.43 -17.23 -19.05
N GLN A 230 -1.49 -16.91 -18.15
CA GLN A 230 -0.57 -17.92 -17.59
C GLN A 230 -1.32 -19.01 -16.82
N ARG A 231 -2.39 -18.67 -16.08
CA ARG A 231 -3.25 -19.67 -15.43
C ARG A 231 -3.94 -20.57 -16.43
N ARG A 232 -4.51 -20.03 -17.50
CA ARG A 232 -5.14 -20.84 -18.57
C ARG A 232 -4.15 -21.80 -19.20
N VAL A 233 -2.94 -21.32 -19.52
CA VAL A 233 -1.89 -22.16 -20.09
C VAL A 233 -1.52 -23.30 -19.12
N ALA A 234 -1.39 -23.01 -17.83
CA ALA A 234 -1.08 -24.02 -16.80
C ALA A 234 -2.22 -25.06 -16.68
N GLU A 235 -3.49 -24.63 -16.66
CA GLU A 235 -4.66 -25.51 -16.64
C GLU A 235 -4.74 -26.40 -17.88
N TRP A 236 -4.52 -25.84 -19.07
CA TRP A 236 -4.46 -26.60 -20.32
C TRP A 236 -3.34 -27.65 -20.33
N THR A 237 -2.16 -27.28 -19.81
CA THR A 237 -1.01 -28.19 -19.73
C THR A 237 -1.31 -29.34 -18.77
N GLN A 238 -1.98 -29.08 -17.65
CA GLN A 238 -2.36 -30.11 -16.69
C GLN A 238 -3.42 -31.06 -17.29
N LEU A 239 -4.48 -30.53 -17.90
CA LEU A 239 -5.51 -31.35 -18.57
C LEU A 239 -4.92 -32.23 -19.68
N HIS A 240 -3.98 -31.66 -20.46
CA HIS A 240 -3.31 -32.44 -21.53
C HIS A 240 -2.45 -33.58 -20.98
N ARG A 241 -1.77 -33.34 -19.85
CA ARG A 241 -1.00 -34.38 -19.15
C ARG A 241 -1.91 -35.49 -18.60
N GLU A 242 -3.01 -35.14 -17.95
CA GLU A 242 -3.99 -36.10 -17.44
C GLU A 242 -4.63 -36.92 -18.56
N SER A 243 -4.97 -36.31 -19.71
CA SER A 243 -5.53 -37.00 -20.86
C SER A 243 -4.53 -37.99 -21.53
N THR A 244 -3.24 -37.60 -21.59
CA THR A 244 -2.20 -38.47 -22.13
C THR A 244 -1.89 -39.67 -21.21
N GLU A 245 -1.97 -39.50 -19.89
CA GLU A 245 -1.83 -40.61 -18.93
C GLU A 245 -3.00 -41.59 -19.00
N VAL A 246 -4.22 -41.13 -19.25
CA VAL A 246 -5.40 -41.99 -19.42
C VAL A 246 -5.30 -42.80 -20.73
N LEU A 247 -4.80 -42.19 -21.81
CA LEU A 247 -4.63 -42.88 -23.10
C LEU A 247 -3.46 -43.86 -23.11
N ALA A 248 -2.50 -43.74 -22.19
CA ALA A 248 -1.36 -44.63 -22.07
C ALA A 248 -1.61 -45.88 -21.19
N ARG A 249 -2.78 -45.95 -20.55
CA ARG A 249 -3.26 -47.12 -19.79
C ARG A 249 -4.20 -47.98 -20.63
#